data_aa8b2485cfc7b966877a3dd311150c07
#
_entry.id   aa8b2485cfc7b966877a3dd311150c07
#
_cell.length_a   1.000
_cell.length_b   1.000
_cell.length_c   1.000
_cell.angle_alpha   90.00
_cell.angle_beta   90.00
_cell.angle_gamma   90.00
#
_symmetry.space_group_name_H-M   'P 1'
#
loop_
_entity.id
_entity.type
_entity.pdbx_description
1 polymer ?
#
loop_
_entity_poly.entity_id
_entity_poly.type
_entity_poly.pdbx_seq_one_letter_code
_entity_poly.pdbx_strand_id
1 'polypeptide(L)'
;MPWSRRAYAACAAAVVAAVVLLGGDVSRTSVQCKENCEIATAAQTRPFVPPAPQAAAVQVLPGALAEDVDPGGPVFVVARSGTLDDVTMENESGTLVPGVLAPDRKAWRPAEPLGYGRTYSMEIAARGPGGMPSRQTSSFSTVSPEAQA
;
A
#
# COMPACT_ATOMS: atom_id res chain seq x y z
N MET A 1 -13.27 33.04 -14.79
CA MET A 1 -13.29 32.75 -16.24
C MET A 1 -14.59 32.03 -16.56
N PRO A 2 -15.55 32.64 -17.25
CA PRO A 2 -16.87 32.06 -17.45
C PRO A 2 -17.01 31.49 -18.86
N TRP A 3 -16.74 30.19 -19.00
CA TRP A 3 -16.83 29.51 -20.32
C TRP A 3 -17.96 28.48 -20.44
N SER A 4 -18.83 28.35 -19.44
CA SER A 4 -19.81 27.26 -19.44
C SER A 4 -21.25 27.63 -19.84
N ARG A 5 -21.54 28.90 -20.17
CA ARG A 5 -22.92 29.32 -20.45
C ARG A 5 -23.33 29.53 -21.92
N ARG A 6 -22.37 29.38 -22.86
CA ARG A 6 -22.69 29.63 -24.28
C ARG A 6 -23.01 28.35 -25.10
N ALA A 7 -22.78 27.17 -24.59
CA ALA A 7 -23.02 25.93 -25.35
C ALA A 7 -24.47 25.42 -25.27
N TYR A 8 -25.25 25.83 -24.25
CA TYR A 8 -26.60 25.33 -24.07
C TYR A 8 -27.69 26.12 -24.84
N ALA A 9 -27.37 27.33 -25.28
CA ALA A 9 -28.35 28.18 -25.97
C ALA A 9 -28.52 27.84 -27.47
N ALA A 10 -27.56 27.17 -28.07
CA ALA A 10 -27.57 26.86 -29.49
C ALA A 10 -28.36 25.60 -29.88
N CYS A 11 -28.55 24.67 -29.00
CA CYS A 11 -29.30 23.44 -29.30
C CYS A 11 -30.82 23.59 -29.17
N ALA A 12 -31.31 24.51 -28.37
CA ALA A 12 -32.74 24.68 -28.17
C ALA A 12 -33.48 25.41 -29.33
N ALA A 13 -32.76 26.20 -30.10
CA ALA A 13 -33.38 26.99 -31.23
C ALA A 13 -33.55 26.17 -32.51
N ALA A 14 -32.78 25.11 -32.71
CA ALA A 14 -32.82 24.33 -33.96
C ALA A 14 -33.95 23.28 -34.00
N VAL A 15 -34.48 22.90 -32.87
CA VAL A 15 -35.50 21.83 -32.76
C VAL A 15 -36.91 22.32 -33.09
N VAL A 16 -37.23 23.59 -32.83
CA VAL A 16 -38.57 24.13 -33.02
C VAL A 16 -38.85 24.48 -34.48
N ALA A 17 -37.83 24.81 -35.31
CA ALA A 17 -38.03 25.20 -36.71
C ALA A 17 -38.23 23.99 -37.67
N ALA A 18 -37.81 22.78 -37.30
CA ALA A 18 -37.91 21.63 -38.17
C ALA A 18 -39.25 20.89 -38.11
N VAL A 19 -40.06 21.15 -37.08
CA VAL A 19 -41.35 20.42 -36.87
C VAL A 19 -42.49 21.00 -37.67
N VAL A 20 -42.39 22.24 -38.20
CA VAL A 20 -43.49 22.92 -38.84
C VAL A 20 -43.52 22.76 -40.38
N LEU A 21 -42.43 22.29 -41.01
CA LEU A 21 -42.35 22.34 -42.48
C LEU A 21 -42.34 20.99 -43.21
N LEU A 22 -42.15 19.88 -42.55
CA LEU A 22 -42.16 18.58 -43.23
C LEU A 22 -42.73 17.52 -42.25
N GLY A 23 -44.01 17.20 -42.40
CA GLY A 23 -44.66 16.12 -41.72
C GLY A 23 -44.07 14.75 -42.03
N GLY A 24 -42.92 14.48 -41.45
CA GLY A 24 -42.22 13.22 -41.72
C GLY A 24 -41.08 13.00 -40.70
N ASP A 25 -41.29 11.99 -39.93
CA ASP A 25 -40.23 11.26 -39.21
C ASP A 25 -39.44 12.01 -38.13
N VAL A 26 -40.08 12.27 -37.02
CA VAL A 26 -39.47 12.76 -35.79
C VAL A 26 -38.48 11.75 -35.15
N SER A 27 -38.50 10.50 -35.67
CA SER A 27 -37.68 9.42 -35.10
C SER A 27 -36.20 9.49 -35.42
N ARG A 28 -35.79 10.19 -36.47
CA ARG A 28 -34.38 10.28 -36.86
C ARG A 28 -33.57 11.35 -36.14
N THR A 29 -34.23 12.40 -35.65
CA THR A 29 -33.54 13.52 -35.00
C THR A 29 -33.26 13.24 -33.51
N SER A 30 -34.05 12.36 -32.91
CA SER A 30 -33.84 11.98 -31.50
C SER A 30 -32.70 10.97 -31.28
N VAL A 31 -32.37 10.17 -32.31
CA VAL A 31 -31.29 9.16 -32.21
C VAL A 31 -29.91 9.80 -32.19
N GLN A 32 -29.71 10.88 -32.95
CA GLN A 32 -28.41 11.53 -33.03
C GLN A 32 -28.00 12.33 -31.78
N CYS A 33 -28.99 12.90 -31.08
CA CYS A 33 -28.73 13.54 -29.79
C CYS A 33 -28.48 12.54 -28.66
N LYS A 34 -29.04 11.32 -28.78
CA LYS A 34 -28.94 10.30 -27.76
C LYS A 34 -27.55 9.64 -27.73
N GLU A 35 -26.96 9.40 -28.88
CA GLU A 35 -25.61 8.83 -28.98
C GLU A 35 -24.52 9.78 -28.46
N ASN A 36 -24.60 11.07 -28.77
CA ASN A 36 -23.63 12.04 -28.31
C ASN A 36 -23.77 12.38 -26.80
N CYS A 37 -24.98 12.24 -26.23
CA CYS A 37 -25.17 12.44 -24.80
C CYS A 37 -24.71 11.23 -23.98
N GLU A 38 -24.83 10.02 -24.49
CA GLU A 38 -24.38 8.81 -23.78
C GLU A 38 -22.86 8.74 -23.68
N ILE A 39 -22.12 9.16 -24.71
CA ILE A 39 -20.67 9.19 -24.69
C ILE A 39 -20.13 10.20 -23.68
N ALA A 40 -20.78 11.35 -23.53
CA ALA A 40 -20.39 12.36 -22.55
C ALA A 40 -20.69 11.94 -21.09
N THR A 41 -21.74 11.15 -20.89
CA THR A 41 -22.11 10.69 -19.53
C THR A 41 -21.28 9.50 -19.07
N ALA A 42 -20.86 8.61 -19.98
CA ALA A 42 -20.02 7.46 -19.65
C ALA A 42 -18.59 7.84 -19.27
N ALA A 43 -18.10 9.01 -19.69
CA ALA A 43 -16.76 9.47 -19.35
C ALA A 43 -16.66 10.11 -17.93
N GLN A 44 -17.76 10.40 -17.26
CA GLN A 44 -17.77 11.18 -16.02
C GLN A 44 -18.07 10.40 -14.74
N THR A 45 -18.32 9.10 -14.81
CA THR A 45 -18.77 8.36 -13.62
C THR A 45 -17.94 7.12 -13.32
N ARG A 46 -16.60 7.25 -13.31
CA ARG A 46 -15.83 6.31 -12.50
C ARG A 46 -15.66 6.95 -11.12
N PRO A 47 -16.36 6.44 -10.09
CA PRO A 47 -16.09 6.91 -8.74
C PRO A 47 -14.61 6.62 -8.45
N PHE A 48 -13.87 7.65 -8.05
CA PHE A 48 -12.54 7.46 -7.49
C PHE A 48 -12.70 6.65 -6.21
N VAL A 49 -12.38 5.37 -6.27
CA VAL A 49 -12.27 4.52 -5.09
C VAL A 49 -10.84 4.70 -4.58
N PRO A 50 -10.65 5.35 -3.42
CA PRO A 50 -9.32 5.44 -2.83
C PRO A 50 -8.76 4.03 -2.62
N PRO A 51 -7.47 3.79 -2.86
CA PRO A 51 -6.87 2.50 -2.55
C PRO A 51 -7.07 2.20 -1.06
N ALA A 52 -7.45 0.98 -0.75
CA ALA A 52 -7.60 0.53 0.63
C ALA A 52 -6.29 0.70 1.41
N PRO A 53 -6.34 1.12 2.67
CA PRO A 53 -5.14 1.24 3.49
C PRO A 53 -4.44 -0.13 3.57
N GLN A 54 -3.14 -0.15 3.31
CA GLN A 54 -2.32 -1.35 3.29
C GLN A 54 -1.39 -1.37 4.50
N ALA A 55 -1.23 -2.56 5.12
CA ALA A 55 -0.23 -2.79 6.15
C ALA A 55 1.20 -2.66 5.57
N ALA A 56 2.17 -2.39 6.43
CA ALA A 56 3.58 -2.42 6.03
C ALA A 56 3.98 -3.83 5.57
N ALA A 57 4.73 -3.92 4.49
CA ALA A 57 5.39 -5.16 4.10
C ALA A 57 6.78 -5.20 4.74
N VAL A 58 6.94 -6.04 5.75
CA VAL A 58 8.18 -6.18 6.50
C VAL A 58 8.83 -7.52 6.18
N GLN A 59 10.11 -7.50 5.88
CA GLN A 59 10.95 -8.67 5.73
C GLN A 59 11.90 -8.77 6.91
N VAL A 60 11.96 -9.96 7.51
CA VAL A 60 12.85 -10.28 8.63
C VAL A 60 13.85 -11.34 8.17
N LEU A 61 15.10 -11.15 8.50
CA LEU A 61 16.14 -12.15 8.34
C LEU A 61 16.88 -12.30 9.68
N PRO A 62 17.08 -13.51 10.18
CA PRO A 62 16.61 -14.80 9.65
C PRO A 62 15.08 -14.90 9.67
N GLY A 63 14.52 -15.81 8.87
CA GLY A 63 13.08 -16.04 8.82
C GLY A 63 12.53 -16.49 10.17
N ALA A 64 11.21 -16.34 10.36
CA ALA A 64 10.56 -16.77 11.59
C ALA A 64 10.79 -18.27 11.85
N LEU A 65 11.09 -18.62 13.11
CA LEU A 65 11.39 -19.97 13.57
C LEU A 65 12.65 -20.60 12.92
N ALA A 66 13.56 -19.79 12.40
CA ALA A 66 14.85 -20.28 11.92
C ALA A 66 15.67 -20.86 13.09
N GLU A 67 16.28 -21.99 12.86
CA GLU A 67 17.17 -22.68 13.82
C GLU A 67 18.61 -22.67 13.30
N ASP A 68 19.56 -22.88 14.19
CA ASP A 68 20.99 -22.98 13.89
C ASP A 68 21.55 -21.76 13.10
N VAL A 69 21.03 -20.59 13.43
CA VAL A 69 21.48 -19.35 12.81
C VAL A 69 22.87 -19.00 13.29
N ASP A 70 23.76 -18.64 12.34
CA ASP A 70 25.09 -18.13 12.69
C ASP A 70 24.96 -16.79 13.43
N PRO A 71 25.49 -16.68 14.67
CA PRO A 71 25.45 -15.42 15.45
C PRO A 71 26.18 -14.26 14.76
N GLY A 72 27.16 -14.55 13.91
CA GLY A 72 27.85 -13.57 13.07
C GLY A 72 27.18 -13.31 11.73
N GLY A 73 26.13 -14.05 11.43
CA GLY A 73 25.37 -13.92 10.19
C GLY A 73 24.50 -12.65 10.13
N PRO A 74 23.92 -12.38 8.97
CA PRO A 74 23.11 -11.19 8.79
C PRO A 74 21.76 -11.32 9.51
N VAL A 75 21.51 -10.43 10.48
CA VAL A 75 20.22 -10.25 11.15
C VAL A 75 19.73 -8.85 10.85
N PHE A 76 18.58 -8.74 10.23
CA PHE A 76 17.98 -7.43 9.92
C PHE A 76 16.47 -7.50 9.72
N VAL A 77 15.83 -6.36 9.90
CA VAL A 77 14.42 -6.11 9.59
C VAL A 77 14.36 -5.01 8.55
N VAL A 78 13.64 -5.24 7.45
CA VAL A 78 13.51 -4.25 6.36
C VAL A 78 12.04 -4.04 6.02
N ALA A 79 11.61 -2.78 6.02
CA ALA A 79 10.31 -2.38 5.48
C ALA A 79 10.40 -2.24 3.96
N ARG A 80 9.82 -3.20 3.22
CA ARG A 80 9.69 -3.16 1.76
C ARG A 80 8.66 -2.14 1.31
N SER A 81 7.60 -1.96 2.10
CA SER A 81 6.65 -0.86 1.97
C SER A 81 6.31 -0.30 3.34
N GLY A 82 6.04 1.01 3.42
CA GLY A 82 5.83 1.67 4.70
C GLY A 82 7.14 1.98 5.43
N THR A 83 7.07 2.09 6.76
CA THR A 83 8.20 2.41 7.65
C THR A 83 8.16 1.58 8.92
N LEU A 84 9.31 1.35 9.53
CA LEU A 84 9.42 0.79 10.87
C LEU A 84 9.19 1.90 11.90
N ASP A 85 8.30 1.68 12.85
CA ASP A 85 8.09 2.59 13.96
C ASP A 85 9.04 2.25 15.11
N ASP A 86 9.15 0.97 15.45
CA ASP A 86 10.02 0.44 16.47
C ASP A 86 10.35 -1.03 16.20
N VAL A 87 11.51 -1.48 16.66
CA VAL A 87 11.90 -2.89 16.66
C VAL A 87 12.58 -3.20 17.98
N THR A 88 11.98 -4.07 18.73
CA THR A 88 12.52 -4.58 19.99
C THR A 88 12.98 -6.03 19.79
N MET A 89 14.18 -6.35 20.25
CA MET A 89 14.72 -7.71 20.25
C MET A 89 15.15 -8.09 21.66
N GLU A 90 14.82 -9.30 22.10
CA GLU A 90 15.19 -9.83 23.39
C GLU A 90 15.63 -11.30 23.29
N ASN A 91 16.46 -11.72 24.23
CA ASN A 91 16.82 -13.13 24.35
C ASN A 91 15.80 -13.90 25.23
N GLU A 92 16.00 -15.20 25.39
CA GLU A 92 15.14 -16.08 26.19
C GLU A 92 15.06 -15.68 27.68
N SER A 93 15.99 -14.87 28.17
CA SER A 93 15.99 -14.34 29.55
C SER A 93 15.28 -12.99 29.66
N GLY A 94 14.71 -12.47 28.57
CA GLY A 94 14.09 -11.14 28.52
C GLY A 94 15.11 -9.98 28.50
N THR A 95 16.38 -10.28 28.22
CA THR A 95 17.39 -9.23 28.09
C THR A 95 17.29 -8.60 26.70
N LEU A 96 17.12 -7.28 26.68
CA LEU A 96 17.06 -6.52 25.44
C LEU A 96 18.40 -6.53 24.71
N VAL A 97 18.34 -6.77 23.41
CA VAL A 97 19.46 -6.62 22.49
C VAL A 97 19.39 -5.25 21.84
N PRO A 98 20.38 -4.39 22.06
CA PRO A 98 20.39 -3.08 21.46
C PRO A 98 20.46 -3.18 19.93
N GLY A 99 19.75 -2.30 19.24
CA GLY A 99 19.73 -2.26 17.79
C GLY A 99 19.71 -0.85 17.25
N VAL A 100 19.98 -0.72 15.97
CA VAL A 100 20.04 0.55 15.25
C VAL A 100 18.96 0.58 14.19
N LEU A 101 18.03 1.52 14.33
CA LEU A 101 17.07 1.86 13.30
C LEU A 101 17.69 2.89 12.35
N ALA A 102 17.62 2.62 11.05
CA ALA A 102 18.13 3.55 10.04
C ALA A 102 17.34 4.87 10.05
N PRO A 103 17.98 6.01 9.70
CA PRO A 103 17.33 7.33 9.72
C PRO A 103 16.09 7.43 8.84
N ASP A 104 16.05 6.69 7.74
CA ASP A 104 14.90 6.59 6.82
C ASP A 104 13.79 5.66 7.33
N ARG A 105 13.99 5.03 8.51
CA ARG A 105 13.07 4.09 9.14
C ARG A 105 12.71 2.89 8.24
N LYS A 106 13.61 2.51 7.35
CA LYS A 106 13.41 1.39 6.43
C LYS A 106 14.11 0.11 6.85
N ALA A 107 15.13 0.22 7.69
CA ALA A 107 15.92 -0.92 8.12
C ALA A 107 16.30 -0.83 9.60
N TRP A 108 16.37 -1.98 10.24
CA TRP A 108 16.88 -2.14 11.59
C TRP A 108 17.84 -3.33 11.63
N ARG A 109 18.87 -3.24 12.48
CA ARG A 109 19.84 -4.29 12.75
C ARG A 109 20.28 -4.28 14.21
N PRO A 110 20.68 -5.41 14.80
CA PRO A 110 21.33 -5.42 16.10
C PRO A 110 22.62 -4.63 16.05
N ALA A 111 22.94 -3.95 17.14
CA ALA A 111 24.17 -3.16 17.31
C ALA A 111 25.35 -4.03 17.77
N GLU A 112 25.06 -5.20 18.34
CA GLU A 112 26.02 -6.11 18.91
C GLU A 112 25.91 -7.49 18.27
N PRO A 113 27.01 -8.27 18.23
CA PRO A 113 26.97 -9.68 17.83
C PRO A 113 26.07 -10.49 18.77
N LEU A 114 25.39 -11.47 18.21
CA LEU A 114 24.51 -12.35 18.97
C LEU A 114 25.32 -13.44 19.68
N GLY A 115 24.75 -14.01 20.76
CA GLY A 115 25.33 -15.13 21.47
C GLY A 115 25.05 -16.47 20.78
N TYR A 116 25.88 -17.46 21.02
CA TYR A 116 25.69 -18.84 20.62
C TYR A 116 24.67 -19.56 21.51
N GLY A 117 23.92 -20.50 20.94
CA GLY A 117 22.96 -21.32 21.67
C GLY A 117 21.86 -20.52 22.38
N ARG A 118 21.44 -19.43 21.77
CA ARG A 118 20.44 -18.52 22.29
C ARG A 118 19.19 -18.49 21.42
N THR A 119 18.04 -18.28 22.05
CA THR A 119 16.79 -17.98 21.37
C THR A 119 16.51 -16.49 21.48
N TYR A 120 16.18 -15.88 20.37
CA TYR A 120 15.84 -14.48 20.27
C TYR A 120 14.41 -14.30 19.78
N SER A 121 13.70 -13.34 20.36
CA SER A 121 12.39 -12.89 19.90
C SER A 121 12.45 -11.43 19.49
N MET A 122 11.71 -11.09 18.44
CA MET A 122 11.60 -9.73 17.94
C MET A 122 10.13 -9.31 17.89
N GLU A 123 9.85 -8.13 18.40
CA GLU A 123 8.58 -7.44 18.18
C GLU A 123 8.83 -6.25 17.26
N ILE A 124 8.08 -6.18 16.17
CA ILE A 124 8.25 -5.20 15.11
C ILE A 124 6.96 -4.41 14.98
N ALA A 125 7.04 -3.12 15.27
CA ALA A 125 5.98 -2.17 14.99
C ALA A 125 6.29 -1.43 13.69
N ALA A 126 5.35 -1.40 12.77
CA ALA A 126 5.52 -0.78 11.47
C ALA A 126 4.24 -0.05 11.03
N ARG A 127 4.40 0.84 10.06
CA ARG A 127 3.32 1.64 9.51
C ARG A 127 3.34 1.55 7.99
N GLY A 128 2.22 1.10 7.43
CA GLY A 128 2.06 0.94 5.99
C GLY A 128 1.90 2.24 5.23
N PRO A 129 1.88 2.18 3.90
CA PRO A 129 1.49 3.30 3.06
C PRO A 129 0.10 3.80 3.45
N GLY A 130 -0.03 5.11 3.69
CA GLY A 130 -1.27 5.70 4.20
C GLY A 130 -1.42 5.66 5.73
N GLY A 131 -0.38 5.23 6.46
CA GLY A 131 -0.30 5.35 7.92
C GLY A 131 -0.94 4.22 8.72
N MET A 132 -1.38 3.13 8.09
CA MET A 132 -1.97 1.99 8.79
C MET A 132 -0.94 1.28 9.68
N PRO A 133 -1.15 1.21 11.00
CA PRO A 133 -0.23 0.53 11.91
C PRO A 133 -0.33 -0.99 11.75
N SER A 134 0.80 -1.67 11.91
CA SER A 134 0.90 -3.13 11.93
C SER A 134 1.92 -3.59 12.96
N ARG A 135 1.72 -4.78 13.52
CA ARG A 135 2.67 -5.44 14.41
C ARG A 135 2.96 -6.83 13.90
N GLN A 136 4.22 -7.24 14.03
CA GLN A 136 4.69 -8.57 13.66
C GLN A 136 5.67 -9.05 14.71
N THR A 137 5.61 -10.35 15.04
CA THR A 137 6.58 -11.02 15.89
C THR A 137 7.39 -12.03 15.09
N SER A 138 8.65 -12.21 15.43
CA SER A 138 9.52 -13.21 14.83
C SER A 138 10.45 -13.77 15.92
N SER A 139 10.82 -15.03 15.81
CA SER A 139 11.79 -15.65 16.69
C SER A 139 12.73 -16.56 15.91
N PHE A 140 13.94 -16.74 16.42
CA PHE A 140 14.92 -17.65 15.85
C PHE A 140 15.90 -18.11 16.93
N SER A 141 16.64 -19.21 16.69
CA SER A 141 17.69 -19.69 17.57
C SER A 141 19.03 -19.72 16.86
N THR A 142 20.08 -19.41 17.61
CA THR A 142 21.45 -19.46 17.12
C THR A 142 22.09 -20.83 17.37
N VAL A 143 23.04 -21.19 16.51
CA VAL A 143 23.77 -22.45 16.61
C VAL A 143 24.43 -22.60 17.98
N SER A 144 24.34 -23.80 18.56
CA SER A 144 25.04 -24.14 19.78
C SER A 144 26.49 -24.55 19.49
N PRO A 145 27.47 -24.11 20.31
CA PRO A 145 28.88 -24.53 20.13
C PRO A 145 29.08 -26.03 20.11
N GLU A 146 28.22 -26.77 20.83
CA GLU A 146 28.28 -28.22 20.88
C GLU A 146 27.93 -28.91 19.57
N ALA A 147 27.20 -28.25 18.69
CA ALA A 147 26.84 -28.75 17.36
C ALA A 147 27.98 -28.62 16.32
N GLN A 148 29.08 -27.99 16.68
CA GLN A 148 30.24 -27.77 15.80
C GLN A 148 31.43 -28.70 16.08
N ALA A 149 31.27 -29.69 16.96
CA ALA A 149 32.30 -30.63 17.32
C ALA A 149 32.34 -31.83 16.37
#